data_62bcab46e7f5b13a6a3a7fec8a419ff0
#
_entry.id   62bcab46e7f5b13a6a3a7fec8a419ff0
#
_cell.length_a   1.000
_cell.length_b   1.000
_cell.length_c   1.000
_cell.angle_alpha   90.00
_cell.angle_beta   90.00
_cell.angle_gamma   90.00
#
_symmetry.space_group_name_H-M   'P 1'
#
loop_
_entity.id
_entity.type
_entity.pdbx_description
1 polymer ?
#
loop_
_entity_poly.entity_id
_entity_poly.type
_entity_poly.pdbx_seq_one_letter_code
_entity_poly.pdbx_strand_id
1 'polypeptide(L)'
;MNLSFKQYRATDLAIMAAILAFAEYMTASAAIKWFPAELYTLSPTIAVVCIVMMRWSGYAAVQAVAGGAAFCIASGATAAQFFVYCIGNCFMLSALALFKVLGKERIRSKYYFTMLFTAAAFLAAQLGRWLVGLIFGAPIDSIVGFLTTDSLSLLFAVVVVLISRRVDGLFEDQKSYLIRTEAERRRERQGGSDDYDAPPV
;
A
#
# COMPACT_ATOMS: atom_id res chain seq x y z
N MET A 1 11.70 25.06 4.97
CA MET A 1 11.77 24.55 3.58
C MET A 1 10.36 24.41 3.05
N ASN A 2 9.94 25.27 2.08
CA ASN A 2 8.60 25.19 1.49
C ASN A 2 8.65 24.21 0.31
N LEU A 3 8.46 22.91 0.60
CA LEU A 3 8.33 21.91 -0.44
C LEU A 3 7.00 22.15 -1.20
N SER A 4 7.05 22.13 -2.53
CA SER A 4 5.82 22.13 -3.31
C SER A 4 5.06 20.82 -3.07
N PHE A 5 3.72 20.85 -3.24
CA PHE A 5 2.90 19.63 -3.06
C PHE A 5 3.36 18.45 -3.95
N LYS A 6 3.88 18.75 -5.16
CA LYS A 6 4.43 17.73 -6.06
C LYS A 6 5.72 17.11 -5.49
N GLN A 7 6.61 17.93 -4.92
CA GLN A 7 7.85 17.45 -4.29
C GLN A 7 7.54 16.61 -3.05
N TYR A 8 6.61 17.08 -2.20
CA TYR A 8 6.15 16.32 -1.03
C TYR A 8 5.64 14.92 -1.42
N ARG A 9 4.76 14.85 -2.44
CA ARG A 9 4.26 13.56 -2.94
C ARG A 9 5.36 12.67 -3.46
N ALA A 10 6.28 13.21 -4.27
CA ALA A 10 7.38 12.42 -4.82
C ALA A 10 8.29 11.87 -3.72
N THR A 11 8.62 12.67 -2.72
CA THR A 11 9.42 12.26 -1.57
C THR A 11 8.70 11.18 -0.74
N ASP A 12 7.41 11.37 -0.43
CA ASP A 12 6.61 10.40 0.31
C ASP A 12 6.54 9.05 -0.43
N LEU A 13 6.28 9.07 -1.74
CA LEU A 13 6.26 7.86 -2.56
C LEU A 13 7.64 7.18 -2.62
N ALA A 14 8.73 7.95 -2.73
CA ALA A 14 10.08 7.40 -2.78
C ALA A 14 10.47 6.74 -1.45
N ILE A 15 10.17 7.39 -0.31
CA ILE A 15 10.43 6.83 1.02
C ILE A 15 9.63 5.54 1.21
N MET A 16 8.33 5.55 0.90
CA MET A 16 7.48 4.38 1.01
C MET A 16 7.94 3.23 0.11
N ALA A 17 8.42 3.54 -1.12
CA ALA A 17 8.97 2.55 -2.04
C ALA A 17 10.27 1.93 -1.50
N ALA A 18 11.16 2.74 -0.94
CA ALA A 18 12.42 2.27 -0.36
C ALA A 18 12.17 1.35 0.85
N ILE A 19 11.28 1.75 1.76
CA ILE A 19 10.87 0.94 2.91
C ILE A 19 10.23 -0.37 2.44
N LEU A 20 9.32 -0.31 1.47
CA LEU A 20 8.68 -1.49 0.91
C LEU A 20 9.69 -2.43 0.26
N ALA A 21 10.56 -1.91 -0.61
CA ALA A 21 11.55 -2.72 -1.31
C ALA A 21 12.50 -3.44 -0.33
N PHE A 22 12.92 -2.74 0.73
CA PHE A 22 13.75 -3.33 1.78
C PHE A 22 12.97 -4.43 2.55
N ALA A 23 11.74 -4.15 2.99
CA ALA A 23 10.93 -5.10 3.73
C ALA A 23 10.60 -6.34 2.88
N GLU A 24 10.22 -6.15 1.60
CA GLU A 24 9.91 -7.24 0.67
C GLU A 24 11.15 -8.12 0.40
N TYR A 25 12.30 -7.48 0.17
CA TYR A 25 13.55 -8.21 -0.04
C TYR A 25 13.92 -9.05 1.19
N MET A 26 13.79 -8.48 2.38
CA MET A 26 14.10 -9.18 3.64
C MET A 26 13.15 -10.36 3.90
N THR A 27 11.84 -10.15 3.73
CA THR A 27 10.84 -11.22 3.95
C THR A 27 10.96 -12.33 2.92
N ALA A 28 11.15 -12.02 1.64
CA ALA A 28 11.35 -13.02 0.60
C ALA A 28 12.67 -13.79 0.79
N SER A 29 13.77 -13.09 1.10
CA SER A 29 15.06 -13.74 1.39
C SER A 29 15.01 -14.64 2.64
N ALA A 30 14.28 -14.21 3.67
CA ALA A 30 14.08 -15.00 4.89
C ALA A 30 13.26 -16.26 4.61
N ALA A 31 12.18 -16.14 3.85
CA ALA A 31 11.36 -17.29 3.46
C ALA A 31 12.19 -18.35 2.72
N ILE A 32 12.98 -17.95 1.74
CA ILE A 32 13.83 -18.86 0.95
C ILE A 32 14.90 -19.53 1.81
N LYS A 33 15.54 -18.79 2.73
CA LYS A 33 16.66 -19.30 3.53
C LYS A 33 16.22 -20.15 4.72
N TRP A 34 15.14 -19.76 5.40
CA TRP A 34 14.72 -20.40 6.64
C TRP A 34 13.63 -21.44 6.45
N PHE A 35 12.83 -21.30 5.39
CA PHE A 35 11.70 -22.17 5.11
C PHE A 35 11.68 -22.66 3.65
N PRO A 36 12.78 -23.26 3.15
CA PRO A 36 12.91 -23.61 1.72
C PRO A 36 11.92 -24.69 1.25
N ALA A 37 11.34 -25.44 2.18
CA ALA A 37 10.35 -26.48 1.86
C ALA A 37 8.90 -25.97 1.92
N GLU A 38 8.68 -24.75 2.43
CA GLU A 38 7.33 -24.20 2.59
C GLU A 38 6.88 -23.48 1.34
N LEU A 39 5.64 -23.72 0.95
CA LEU A 39 5.03 -23.08 -0.24
C LEU A 39 4.44 -21.70 0.07
N TYR A 40 4.42 -21.28 1.34
CA TYR A 40 3.82 -20.02 1.75
C TYR A 40 4.83 -18.87 1.68
N THR A 41 4.37 -17.73 1.15
CA THR A 41 5.13 -16.49 1.14
C THR A 41 4.42 -15.42 1.97
N LEU A 42 5.20 -14.52 2.55
CA LEU A 42 4.69 -13.33 3.24
C LEU A 42 5.23 -12.10 2.54
N SER A 43 4.32 -11.34 1.91
CA SER A 43 4.66 -10.12 1.18
C SER A 43 4.02 -8.89 1.83
N PRO A 44 4.80 -7.89 2.23
CA PRO A 44 4.29 -6.60 2.70
C PRO A 44 3.71 -5.73 1.56
N THR A 45 3.94 -6.08 0.30
CA THR A 45 3.54 -5.29 -0.87
C THR A 45 2.06 -4.93 -0.84
N ILE A 46 1.17 -5.87 -0.54
CA ILE A 46 -0.29 -5.63 -0.55
C ILE A 46 -0.68 -4.58 0.49
N ALA A 47 -0.11 -4.67 1.70
CA ALA A 47 -0.38 -3.72 2.77
C ALA A 47 0.04 -2.30 2.38
N VAL A 48 1.28 -2.14 1.90
CA VAL A 48 1.83 -0.83 1.55
C VAL A 48 1.10 -0.24 0.34
N VAL A 49 0.78 -1.04 -0.69
CA VAL A 49 0.00 -0.58 -1.84
C VAL A 49 -1.39 -0.09 -1.39
N CYS A 50 -2.09 -0.79 -0.49
CA CYS A 50 -3.38 -0.35 0.05
C CYS A 50 -3.27 0.98 0.81
N ILE A 51 -2.24 1.15 1.64
CA ILE A 51 -1.97 2.41 2.36
C ILE A 51 -1.73 3.54 1.35
N VAL A 52 -0.88 3.31 0.36
CA VAL A 52 -0.55 4.34 -0.64
C VAL A 52 -1.73 4.63 -1.57
N MET A 53 -2.58 3.66 -1.89
CA MET A 53 -3.85 3.93 -2.60
C MET A 53 -4.75 4.90 -1.84
N MET A 54 -4.85 4.77 -0.51
CA MET A 54 -5.60 5.72 0.32
C MET A 54 -4.96 7.11 0.31
N ARG A 55 -3.61 7.19 0.39
CA ARG A 55 -2.85 8.45 0.43
C ARG A 55 -2.84 9.17 -0.93
N TRP A 56 -2.49 8.45 -1.99
CA TRP A 56 -2.13 8.99 -3.29
C TRP A 56 -2.87 8.37 -4.48
N SER A 57 -3.89 7.54 -4.21
CA SER A 57 -4.72 6.88 -5.23
C SER A 57 -3.87 6.11 -6.27
N GLY A 58 -3.98 6.43 -7.56
CA GLY A 58 -3.30 5.70 -8.65
C GLY A 58 -1.77 5.75 -8.62
N TYR A 59 -1.15 6.67 -7.87
CA TYR A 59 0.31 6.68 -7.71
C TYR A 59 0.85 5.48 -6.93
N ALA A 60 -0.03 4.68 -6.31
CA ALA A 60 0.33 3.42 -5.69
C ALA A 60 0.88 2.37 -6.68
N ALA A 61 0.74 2.59 -7.99
CA ALA A 61 1.40 1.78 -9.02
C ALA A 61 2.92 1.68 -8.81
N VAL A 62 3.56 2.76 -8.36
CA VAL A 62 4.99 2.78 -8.04
C VAL A 62 5.34 1.73 -7.00
N GLN A 63 4.50 1.61 -5.96
CA GLN A 63 4.69 0.64 -4.89
C GLN A 63 4.44 -0.80 -5.38
N ALA A 64 3.41 -1.00 -6.20
CA ALA A 64 3.10 -2.31 -6.76
C ALA A 64 4.27 -2.86 -7.59
N VAL A 65 4.88 -2.01 -8.42
CA VAL A 65 6.06 -2.38 -9.22
C VAL A 65 7.30 -2.57 -8.34
N ALA A 66 7.55 -1.65 -7.40
CA ALA A 66 8.72 -1.72 -6.51
C ALA A 66 8.71 -2.99 -5.65
N GLY A 67 7.54 -3.36 -5.07
CA GLY A 67 7.40 -4.60 -4.30
C GLY A 67 7.59 -5.84 -5.16
N GLY A 68 6.97 -5.89 -6.36
CA GLY A 68 7.17 -6.99 -7.30
C GLY A 68 8.65 -7.17 -7.73
N ALA A 69 9.33 -6.05 -8.02
CA ALA A 69 10.74 -6.07 -8.38
C ALA A 69 11.63 -6.55 -7.22
N ALA A 70 11.39 -6.05 -5.99
CA ALA A 70 12.14 -6.45 -4.81
C ALA A 70 11.98 -7.96 -4.50
N PHE A 71 10.76 -8.48 -4.60
CA PHE A 71 10.48 -9.91 -4.49
C PHE A 71 11.25 -10.73 -5.52
N CYS A 72 11.20 -10.31 -6.79
CA CYS A 72 11.87 -11.00 -7.88
C CYS A 72 13.40 -10.99 -7.71
N ILE A 73 13.99 -9.88 -7.26
CA ILE A 73 15.43 -9.79 -6.99
C ILE A 73 15.80 -10.74 -5.85
N ALA A 74 15.04 -10.77 -4.76
CA ALA A 74 15.30 -11.62 -3.62
C ALA A 74 15.17 -13.11 -3.94
N SER A 75 14.22 -13.47 -4.82
CA SER A 75 13.94 -14.87 -5.21
C SER A 75 14.78 -15.39 -6.38
N GLY A 76 15.60 -14.53 -7.01
CA GLY A 76 16.34 -14.94 -8.21
C GLY A 76 15.42 -15.24 -9.40
N ALA A 77 14.32 -14.49 -9.53
CA ALA A 77 13.27 -14.74 -10.49
C ALA A 77 13.73 -14.58 -11.94
N THR A 78 13.10 -15.30 -12.87
CA THR A 78 13.31 -15.16 -14.31
C THR A 78 12.68 -13.86 -14.84
N ALA A 79 13.08 -13.44 -16.05
CA ALA A 79 12.50 -12.24 -16.68
C ALA A 79 10.97 -12.34 -16.82
N ALA A 80 10.41 -13.51 -17.14
CA ALA A 80 8.96 -13.73 -17.20
C ALA A 80 8.30 -13.49 -15.85
N GLN A 81 8.89 -13.98 -14.76
CA GLN A 81 8.38 -13.76 -13.41
C GLN A 81 8.43 -12.28 -13.00
N PHE A 82 9.43 -11.51 -13.44
CA PHE A 82 9.44 -10.06 -13.25
C PHE A 82 8.19 -9.40 -13.86
N PHE A 83 7.81 -9.77 -15.07
CA PHE A 83 6.59 -9.24 -15.68
C PHE A 83 5.35 -9.68 -14.90
N VAL A 84 5.26 -10.95 -14.48
CA VAL A 84 4.14 -11.47 -13.70
C VAL A 84 3.96 -10.69 -12.40
N TYR A 85 5.03 -10.48 -11.63
CA TYR A 85 4.92 -9.81 -10.34
C TYR A 85 4.81 -8.29 -10.46
N CYS A 86 5.58 -7.64 -11.33
CA CYS A 86 5.53 -6.18 -11.46
C CYS A 86 4.23 -5.70 -12.12
N ILE A 87 3.83 -6.30 -13.24
CA ILE A 87 2.61 -5.91 -13.96
C ILE A 87 1.38 -6.48 -13.25
N GLY A 88 1.44 -7.75 -12.82
CA GLY A 88 0.34 -8.40 -12.12
C GLY A 88 -0.05 -7.67 -10.82
N ASN A 89 0.92 -7.18 -10.06
CA ASN A 89 0.65 -6.38 -8.86
C ASN A 89 -0.08 -5.07 -9.18
N CYS A 90 0.11 -4.47 -10.36
CA CYS A 90 -0.60 -3.25 -10.74
C CYS A 90 -2.13 -3.45 -10.83
N PHE A 91 -2.61 -4.68 -10.99
CA PHE A 91 -4.03 -4.99 -10.95
C PHE A 91 -4.68 -4.66 -9.58
N MET A 92 -3.90 -4.59 -8.49
CA MET A 92 -4.39 -4.09 -7.20
C MET A 92 -5.08 -2.74 -7.31
N LEU A 93 -4.67 -1.88 -8.27
CA LEU A 93 -5.25 -0.57 -8.46
C LEU A 93 -6.71 -0.62 -8.92
N SER A 94 -7.19 -1.77 -9.40
CA SER A 94 -8.63 -1.94 -9.69
C SER A 94 -9.49 -1.76 -8.43
N ALA A 95 -8.95 -2.04 -7.24
CA ALA A 95 -9.61 -1.78 -5.97
C ALA A 95 -9.93 -0.28 -5.73
N LEU A 96 -9.28 0.64 -6.48
CA LEU A 96 -9.65 2.07 -6.48
C LEU A 96 -11.10 2.30 -6.94
N ALA A 97 -11.69 1.38 -7.68
CA ALA A 97 -13.11 1.44 -8.04
C ALA A 97 -14.00 1.46 -6.80
N LEU A 98 -13.59 0.82 -5.69
CA LEU A 98 -14.31 0.87 -4.42
C LEU A 98 -14.38 2.29 -3.82
N PHE A 99 -13.41 3.16 -4.14
CA PHE A 99 -13.47 4.56 -3.71
C PHE A 99 -14.63 5.32 -4.37
N LYS A 100 -15.00 4.95 -5.60
CA LYS A 100 -16.15 5.55 -6.30
C LYS A 100 -17.48 5.04 -5.75
N VAL A 101 -17.53 3.76 -5.35
CA VAL A 101 -18.75 3.11 -4.88
C VAL A 101 -19.00 3.38 -3.38
N LEU A 102 -17.98 3.23 -2.56
CA LEU A 102 -18.10 3.31 -1.10
C LEU A 102 -17.67 4.67 -0.54
N GLY A 103 -16.80 5.39 -1.25
CA GLY A 103 -16.11 6.58 -0.75
C GLY A 103 -14.92 6.27 0.14
N LYS A 104 -13.84 7.06 0.00
CA LYS A 104 -12.61 6.89 0.81
C LYS A 104 -12.89 6.97 2.32
N GLU A 105 -13.75 7.90 2.75
CA GLU A 105 -14.04 8.12 4.16
C GLU A 105 -14.75 6.93 4.81
N ARG A 106 -15.65 6.26 4.11
CA ARG A 106 -16.29 5.04 4.62
C ARG A 106 -15.30 3.89 4.75
N ILE A 107 -14.38 3.76 3.79
CA ILE A 107 -13.32 2.73 3.84
C ILE A 107 -12.38 3.02 5.01
N ARG A 108 -12.08 4.29 5.28
CA ARG A 108 -11.26 4.70 6.42
C ARG A 108 -12.00 4.49 7.75
N SER A 109 -13.26 4.89 7.86
CA SER A 109 -13.98 4.93 9.15
C SER A 109 -14.47 3.56 9.62
N LYS A 110 -14.85 2.65 8.71
CA LYS A 110 -15.45 1.36 9.06
C LYS A 110 -14.49 0.21 8.76
N TYR A 111 -14.12 -0.58 9.80
CA TYR A 111 -13.13 -1.66 9.70
C TYR A 111 -13.48 -2.72 8.65
N TYR A 112 -14.78 -3.10 8.52
CA TYR A 112 -15.19 -4.09 7.54
C TYR A 112 -15.03 -3.62 6.08
N PHE A 113 -15.20 -2.32 5.80
CA PHE A 113 -14.91 -1.79 4.47
C PHE A 113 -13.40 -1.69 4.20
N THR A 114 -12.60 -1.45 5.24
CA THR A 114 -11.14 -1.53 5.12
C THR A 114 -10.70 -2.95 4.78
N MET A 115 -11.26 -3.96 5.49
CA MET A 115 -10.96 -5.38 5.21
C MET A 115 -11.41 -5.76 3.79
N LEU A 116 -12.61 -5.36 3.38
CA LEU A 116 -13.13 -5.60 2.03
C LEU A 116 -12.22 -4.98 0.95
N PHE A 117 -11.78 -3.75 1.17
CA PHE A 117 -10.86 -3.05 0.27
C PHE A 117 -9.53 -3.79 0.15
N THR A 118 -8.94 -4.22 1.27
CA THR A 118 -7.68 -4.96 1.30
C THR A 118 -7.82 -6.33 0.63
N ALA A 119 -8.92 -7.04 0.91
CA ALA A 119 -9.21 -8.33 0.27
C ALA A 119 -9.42 -8.20 -1.24
N ALA A 120 -10.14 -7.16 -1.68
CA ALA A 120 -10.33 -6.88 -3.10
C ALA A 120 -9.00 -6.56 -3.80
N ALA A 121 -8.12 -5.79 -3.18
CA ALA A 121 -6.79 -5.51 -3.70
C ALA A 121 -5.95 -6.79 -3.81
N PHE A 122 -5.97 -7.65 -2.79
CA PHE A 122 -5.32 -8.97 -2.82
C PHE A 122 -5.83 -9.83 -3.98
N LEU A 123 -7.14 -10.03 -4.09
CA LEU A 123 -7.72 -10.84 -5.15
C LEU A 123 -7.40 -10.30 -6.54
N ALA A 124 -7.42 -8.99 -6.70
CA ALA A 124 -7.03 -8.33 -7.94
C ALA A 124 -5.55 -8.56 -8.28
N ALA A 125 -4.65 -8.56 -7.30
CA ALA A 125 -3.24 -8.90 -7.50
C ALA A 125 -3.07 -10.34 -8.00
N GLN A 126 -3.74 -11.31 -7.33
CA GLN A 126 -3.63 -12.71 -7.72
C GLN A 126 -4.19 -12.94 -9.12
N LEU A 127 -5.33 -12.33 -9.43
CA LEU A 127 -5.92 -12.36 -10.77
C LEU A 127 -4.98 -11.73 -11.81
N GLY A 128 -4.37 -10.59 -11.48
CA GLY A 128 -3.41 -9.93 -12.36
C GLY A 128 -2.18 -10.78 -12.63
N ARG A 129 -1.57 -11.35 -11.59
CA ARG A 129 -0.42 -12.27 -11.72
C ARG A 129 -0.77 -13.50 -12.56
N TRP A 130 -1.95 -14.08 -12.34
CA TRP A 130 -2.43 -15.20 -13.12
C TRP A 130 -2.62 -14.83 -14.60
N LEU A 131 -3.32 -13.73 -14.90
CA LEU A 131 -3.54 -13.27 -16.28
C LEU A 131 -2.23 -13.00 -17.02
N VAL A 132 -1.29 -12.32 -16.37
CA VAL A 132 0.03 -12.09 -16.95
C VAL A 132 0.80 -13.40 -17.09
N GLY A 133 0.70 -14.31 -16.11
CA GLY A 133 1.30 -15.63 -16.16
C GLY A 133 0.85 -16.45 -17.35
N LEU A 134 -0.45 -16.42 -17.68
CA LEU A 134 -1.00 -17.12 -18.86
C LEU A 134 -0.33 -16.64 -20.16
N ILE A 135 0.02 -15.35 -20.28
CA ILE A 135 0.72 -14.81 -21.45
C ILE A 135 2.11 -15.43 -21.59
N PHE A 136 2.74 -15.78 -20.47
CA PHE A 136 4.06 -16.43 -20.41
C PHE A 136 3.97 -17.97 -20.34
N GLY A 137 2.79 -18.56 -20.61
CA GLY A 137 2.62 -19.99 -20.71
C GLY A 137 2.35 -20.72 -19.38
N ALA A 138 1.98 -20.00 -18.33
CA ALA A 138 1.55 -20.64 -17.09
C ALA A 138 0.25 -21.45 -17.32
N PRO A 139 0.07 -22.60 -16.66
CA PRO A 139 -1.16 -23.39 -16.77
C PRO A 139 -2.36 -22.65 -16.14
N ILE A 140 -3.57 -22.96 -16.61
CA ILE A 140 -4.81 -22.30 -16.15
C ILE A 140 -5.05 -22.51 -14.65
N ASP A 141 -4.71 -23.66 -14.12
CA ASP A 141 -4.85 -24.03 -12.70
C ASP A 141 -3.85 -23.33 -11.77
N SER A 142 -2.86 -22.62 -12.31
CA SER A 142 -1.88 -21.86 -11.52
C SER A 142 -2.52 -20.76 -10.63
N ILE A 143 -3.78 -20.36 -10.91
CA ILE A 143 -4.53 -19.43 -10.04
C ILE A 143 -4.68 -19.95 -8.61
N VAL A 144 -4.86 -21.25 -8.44
CA VAL A 144 -4.95 -21.88 -7.11
C VAL A 144 -3.62 -21.73 -6.37
N GLY A 145 -2.50 -21.93 -7.07
CA GLY A 145 -1.17 -21.72 -6.53
C GLY A 145 -0.97 -20.28 -6.02
N PHE A 146 -1.29 -19.28 -6.84
CA PHE A 146 -1.16 -17.87 -6.43
C PHE A 146 -2.03 -17.55 -5.21
N LEU A 147 -3.27 -18.04 -5.14
CA LEU A 147 -4.16 -17.78 -4.00
C LEU A 147 -3.70 -18.46 -2.71
N THR A 148 -3.24 -19.71 -2.80
CA THR A 148 -2.86 -20.48 -1.61
C THR A 148 -1.51 -20.07 -1.06
N THR A 149 -0.49 -19.91 -1.90
CA THR A 149 0.86 -19.56 -1.46
C THR A 149 0.94 -18.18 -0.83
N ASP A 150 0.11 -17.23 -1.27
CA ASP A 150 0.13 -15.84 -0.82
C ASP A 150 -0.95 -15.52 0.26
N SER A 151 -1.64 -16.54 0.76
CA SER A 151 -2.73 -16.38 1.74
C SER A 151 -2.29 -15.72 3.05
N LEU A 152 -1.05 -15.98 3.51
CA LEU A 152 -0.46 -15.31 4.67
C LEU A 152 -0.26 -13.81 4.43
N SER A 153 0.04 -13.41 3.20
CA SER A 153 0.18 -12.01 2.82
C SER A 153 -1.14 -11.24 2.95
N LEU A 154 -2.28 -11.89 2.68
CA LEU A 154 -3.60 -11.29 2.91
C LEU A 154 -3.83 -11.03 4.41
N LEU A 155 -3.59 -12.03 5.26
CA LEU A 155 -3.76 -11.89 6.70
C LEU A 155 -2.87 -10.77 7.24
N PHE A 156 -1.60 -10.77 6.87
CA PHE A 156 -0.65 -9.73 7.23
C PHE A 156 -1.11 -8.35 6.74
N ALA A 157 -1.53 -8.24 5.48
CA ALA A 157 -1.99 -6.98 4.92
C ALA A 157 -3.22 -6.42 5.66
N VAL A 158 -4.20 -7.26 5.99
CA VAL A 158 -5.38 -6.86 6.76
C VAL A 158 -4.96 -6.30 8.12
N VAL A 159 -4.09 -6.99 8.85
CA VAL A 159 -3.60 -6.54 10.16
C VAL A 159 -2.88 -5.20 10.05
N VAL A 160 -1.93 -5.08 9.13
CA VAL A 160 -1.14 -3.84 8.95
C VAL A 160 -2.03 -2.67 8.53
N VAL A 161 -2.96 -2.87 7.60
CA VAL A 161 -3.88 -1.82 7.14
C VAL A 161 -4.86 -1.42 8.26
N LEU A 162 -5.34 -2.35 9.10
CA LEU A 162 -6.17 -2.03 10.25
C LEU A 162 -5.41 -1.23 11.32
N ILE A 163 -4.13 -1.53 11.53
CA ILE A 163 -3.27 -0.74 12.44
C ILE A 163 -3.04 0.65 11.85
N SER A 164 -2.71 0.74 10.55
CA SER A 164 -2.42 2.02 9.88
C SER A 164 -3.59 3.02 9.94
N ARG A 165 -4.84 2.54 10.01
CA ARG A 165 -6.03 3.39 10.21
C ARG A 165 -6.01 4.18 11.52
N ARG A 166 -5.35 3.64 12.56
CA ARG A 166 -5.28 4.28 13.89
C ARG A 166 -4.19 5.32 13.96
N VAL A 167 -3.28 5.33 12.99
CA VAL A 167 -2.19 6.30 12.91
C VAL A 167 -2.66 7.51 12.10
N ASP A 168 -2.67 8.69 12.71
CA ASP A 168 -3.12 9.91 12.06
C ASP A 168 -2.26 10.23 10.81
N GLY A 169 -2.92 10.62 9.74
CA GLY A 169 -2.30 10.93 8.46
C GLY A 169 -1.71 9.74 7.68
N LEU A 170 -1.68 8.50 8.25
CA LEU A 170 -1.09 7.36 7.55
C LEU A 170 -2.08 6.73 6.56
N PHE A 171 -3.33 6.51 6.96
CA PHE A 171 -4.37 5.90 6.13
C PHE A 171 -5.44 6.93 5.73
N GLU A 172 -5.00 8.05 5.15
CA GLU A 172 -5.83 9.19 4.80
C GLU A 172 -5.35 9.86 3.51
N ASP A 173 -6.26 10.51 2.79
CA ASP A 173 -5.92 11.31 1.62
C ASP A 173 -4.99 12.48 2.02
N GLN A 174 -3.78 12.51 1.46
CA GLN A 174 -2.75 13.44 1.90
C GLN A 174 -3.09 14.91 1.59
N LYS A 175 -3.86 15.17 0.54
CA LYS A 175 -4.28 16.54 0.24
C LYS A 175 -5.24 17.04 1.32
N SER A 176 -6.21 16.23 1.70
CA SER A 176 -7.17 16.56 2.76
C SER A 176 -6.50 16.70 4.12
N TYR A 177 -5.56 15.79 4.43
CA TYR A 177 -4.76 15.83 5.64
C TYR A 177 -3.97 17.13 5.78
N LEU A 178 -3.22 17.52 4.76
CA LEU A 178 -2.41 18.75 4.78
C LEU A 178 -3.27 20.00 4.93
N ILE A 179 -4.41 20.09 4.24
CA ILE A 179 -5.34 21.21 4.34
C ILE A 179 -5.86 21.32 5.78
N ARG A 180 -6.25 20.20 6.39
CA ARG A 180 -6.74 20.16 7.78
C ARG A 180 -5.67 20.62 8.75
N THR A 181 -4.46 20.07 8.66
CA THR A 181 -3.34 20.40 9.56
C THR A 181 -2.91 21.86 9.43
N GLU A 182 -2.93 22.43 8.23
CA GLU A 182 -2.65 23.86 8.04
C GLU A 182 -3.75 24.75 8.65
N ALA A 183 -5.00 24.35 8.54
CA ALA A 183 -6.12 25.08 9.14
C ALA A 183 -6.04 25.05 10.69
N GLU A 184 -5.70 23.91 11.27
CA GLU A 184 -5.48 23.75 12.71
C GLU A 184 -4.33 24.64 13.21
N ARG A 185 -3.18 24.63 12.53
CA ARG A 185 -2.03 25.48 12.86
C ARG A 185 -2.34 26.98 12.78
N ARG A 186 -3.16 27.40 11.83
CA ARG A 186 -3.62 28.80 11.71
C ARG A 186 -4.49 29.20 12.89
N ARG A 187 -5.42 28.32 13.33
CA ARG A 187 -6.27 28.57 14.51
C ARG A 187 -5.45 28.67 15.78
N GLU A 188 -4.47 27.80 15.98
CA GLU A 188 -3.56 27.83 17.13
C GLU A 188 -2.77 29.14 17.20
N ARG A 189 -2.28 29.63 16.03
CA ARG A 189 -1.57 30.92 15.97
C ARG A 189 -2.48 32.11 16.26
N GLN A 190 -3.74 32.09 15.89
CA GLN A 190 -4.72 33.14 16.13
C GLN A 190 -5.20 33.13 17.59
N GLY A 191 -5.48 31.95 18.17
CA GLY A 191 -5.89 31.83 19.57
C GLY A 191 -4.79 32.17 20.59
N GLY A 192 -3.50 31.96 20.22
CA GLY A 192 -2.37 32.36 21.10
C GLY A 192 -2.05 33.84 21.13
N SER A 193 -2.61 34.66 20.21
CA SER A 193 -2.41 36.12 20.25
C SER A 193 -3.38 36.83 21.18
N ASP A 194 -4.55 36.24 21.45
CA ASP A 194 -5.56 36.90 22.29
C ASP A 194 -5.28 36.79 23.81
N ASP A 195 -4.38 35.88 24.22
CA ASP A 195 -4.00 35.71 25.63
C ASP A 195 -2.92 36.69 26.10
N TYR A 196 -2.24 37.39 25.18
CA TYR A 196 -1.20 38.38 25.54
C TYR A 196 -1.72 39.80 25.66
N ASP A 197 -2.94 40.11 25.23
CA ASP A 197 -3.53 41.46 25.28
C ASP A 197 -4.49 41.68 26.47
N ALA A 198 -4.53 40.78 27.46
CA ALA A 198 -5.27 41.02 28.69
C ALA A 198 -4.53 42.04 29.56
N PRO A 199 -5.09 43.23 29.83
CA PRO A 199 -4.45 44.21 30.70
C PRO A 199 -4.31 43.63 32.11
N PRO A 200 -3.18 43.88 32.80
CA PRO A 200 -3.00 43.42 34.17
C PRO A 200 -4.06 44.10 35.08
N VAL A 201 -4.78 43.30 35.83
CA VAL A 201 -5.77 43.72 36.83
C VAL A 201 -5.05 44.30 38.05
#